data_fbebfb1dc20c1ac825a06cddccdb33ac
#
_entry.id   fbebfb1dc20c1ac825a06cddccdb33ac
#
_cell.length_a   1.000
_cell.length_b   1.000
_cell.length_c   1.000
_cell.angle_alpha   90.00
_cell.angle_beta   90.00
_cell.angle_gamma   90.00
#
_symmetry.space_group_name_H-M   'P 1'
#
loop_
_entity.id
_entity.type
_entity.pdbx_description
1 polymer ?
#
loop_
_entity_poly.entity_id
_entity_poly.type
_entity_poly.pdbx_seq_one_letter_code
_entity_poly.pdbx_strand_id
1 'polypeptide(L)'
;MFGITIYHNPRCGTSRNTLALIRNTGVEPEVVDYLLAPPTRETLLALAAQMATPVRHLLRVKEKLYEELQLANPALDDDALVDAMLAHPILINRPIVVTPLGTRLCRPSEAVLDILLLPQRAAFAKEDGEPVVDDRGERLAGR
;
A
#
# COMPACT_ATOMS: atom_id res chain seq x y z
N MET A 1 4.09 -20.55 -5.54
CA MET A 1 4.33 -19.31 -6.29
C MET A 1 4.25 -18.12 -5.33
N PHE A 2 5.10 -17.16 -5.53
CA PHE A 2 5.19 -16.02 -4.63
C PHE A 2 4.37 -14.84 -5.15
N GLY A 3 3.08 -15.08 -5.42
CA GLY A 3 2.20 -14.08 -6.00
C GLY A 3 2.06 -12.85 -5.11
N ILE A 4 2.61 -11.72 -5.56
CA ILE A 4 2.55 -10.45 -4.85
C ILE A 4 1.91 -9.43 -5.78
N THR A 5 0.95 -8.67 -5.26
CA THR A 5 0.34 -7.55 -5.97
C THR A 5 0.56 -6.29 -5.15
N ILE A 6 0.98 -5.21 -5.80
CA ILE A 6 1.07 -3.90 -5.18
C ILE A 6 0.16 -2.91 -5.91
N TYR A 7 -0.72 -2.27 -5.15
CA TYR A 7 -1.53 -1.15 -5.63
C TYR A 7 -0.68 0.10 -5.43
N HIS A 8 -0.13 0.58 -6.52
CA HIS A 8 1.03 1.45 -6.56
C HIS A 8 0.70 2.83 -7.10
N ASN A 9 1.29 3.84 -6.48
CA ASN A 9 1.28 5.21 -6.99
C ASN A 9 2.74 5.61 -7.29
N PRO A 10 3.14 5.72 -8.57
CA PRO A 10 4.54 6.02 -8.91
C PRO A 10 5.01 7.41 -8.47
N ARG A 11 4.09 8.29 -8.11
CA ARG A 11 4.43 9.63 -7.60
C ARG A 11 4.65 9.66 -6.10
N CYS A 12 4.34 8.58 -5.40
CA CYS A 12 4.45 8.50 -3.95
C CYS A 12 5.76 7.82 -3.56
N GLY A 13 6.63 8.54 -2.80
CA GLY A 13 7.92 8.00 -2.36
C GLY A 13 7.77 6.74 -1.51
N THR A 14 6.80 6.70 -0.61
CA THR A 14 6.51 5.50 0.19
C THR A 14 6.15 4.31 -0.71
N SER A 15 5.37 4.54 -1.75
CA SER A 15 4.99 3.48 -2.69
C SER A 15 6.19 2.99 -3.49
N ARG A 16 7.06 3.89 -3.95
CA ARG A 16 8.29 3.52 -4.65
C ARG A 16 9.24 2.73 -3.76
N ASN A 17 9.43 3.17 -2.51
CA ASN A 17 10.27 2.44 -1.54
C ASN A 17 9.74 1.04 -1.26
N THR A 18 8.42 0.90 -1.12
CA THR A 18 7.79 -0.40 -0.90
C THR A 18 8.02 -1.34 -2.09
N LEU A 19 7.80 -0.84 -3.31
CA LEU A 19 8.04 -1.62 -4.52
C LEU A 19 9.50 -2.08 -4.61
N ALA A 20 10.44 -1.20 -4.28
CA ALA A 20 11.86 -1.54 -4.29
C ALA A 20 12.20 -2.61 -3.24
N LEU A 21 11.58 -2.56 -2.06
CA LEU A 21 11.76 -3.59 -1.03
C LEU A 21 11.25 -4.96 -1.50
N ILE A 22 10.12 -4.99 -2.21
CA ILE A 22 9.61 -6.23 -2.80
C ILE A 22 10.60 -6.77 -3.83
N ARG A 23 11.06 -5.93 -4.74
CA ARG A 23 12.01 -6.33 -5.79
C ARG A 23 13.36 -6.79 -5.22
N ASN A 24 13.74 -6.25 -4.06
CA ASN A 24 14.98 -6.65 -3.39
C ASN A 24 14.94 -8.07 -2.83
N THR A 25 13.78 -8.73 -2.83
CA THR A 25 13.68 -10.16 -2.55
C THR A 25 13.92 -11.02 -3.80
N GLY A 26 14.01 -10.40 -4.97
CA GLY A 26 14.12 -11.09 -6.25
C GLY A 26 12.78 -11.39 -6.89
N VAL A 27 11.68 -11.03 -6.26
CA VAL A 27 10.34 -11.23 -6.80
C VAL A 27 9.87 -9.98 -7.52
N GLU A 28 9.37 -10.16 -8.75
CA GLU A 28 8.72 -9.07 -9.47
C GLU A 28 7.21 -9.18 -9.20
N PRO A 29 6.62 -8.19 -8.51
CA PRO A 29 5.19 -8.24 -8.22
C PRO A 29 4.35 -7.84 -9.43
N GLU A 30 3.06 -8.13 -9.38
CA GLU A 30 2.10 -7.46 -10.24
C GLU A 30 1.94 -6.03 -9.73
N VAL A 31 2.25 -5.06 -10.58
CA VAL A 31 2.15 -3.64 -10.24
C VAL A 31 0.87 -3.09 -10.84
N VAL A 32 -0.07 -2.70 -9.99
CA VAL A 32 -1.31 -2.07 -10.41
C VAL A 32 -1.22 -0.58 -10.14
N ASP A 33 -1.08 0.22 -11.19
CA ASP A 33 -1.18 1.67 -11.08
C ASP A 33 -2.66 2.02 -10.97
N TYR A 34 -3.14 2.18 -9.74
CA TYR A 34 -4.56 2.36 -9.48
C TYR A 34 -5.12 3.71 -9.97
N LEU A 35 -4.24 4.65 -10.31
CA LEU A 35 -4.68 5.91 -10.92
C LEU A 35 -5.06 5.72 -12.39
N LEU A 36 -4.39 4.79 -13.08
CA LEU A 36 -4.67 4.47 -14.48
C LEU A 36 -5.66 3.32 -14.62
N ALA A 37 -5.59 2.34 -13.70
CA ALA A 37 -6.44 1.16 -13.69
C ALA A 37 -7.08 1.02 -12.30
N PRO A 38 -8.14 1.81 -12.02
CA PRO A 38 -8.76 1.79 -10.69
C PRO A 38 -9.29 0.41 -10.33
N PRO A 39 -9.14 -0.01 -9.07
CA PRO A 39 -9.73 -1.27 -8.61
C PRO A 39 -11.26 -1.20 -8.66
N THR A 40 -11.87 -2.38 -8.72
CA THR A 40 -13.33 -2.48 -8.66
C THR A 40 -13.82 -2.27 -7.23
N ARG A 41 -15.14 -2.08 -7.09
CA ARG A 41 -15.80 -2.04 -5.77
C ARG A 41 -15.49 -3.29 -4.97
N GLU A 42 -15.63 -4.47 -5.61
CA GLU A 42 -15.37 -5.75 -4.97
C GLU A 42 -13.93 -5.84 -4.46
N THR A 43 -12.98 -5.36 -5.26
CA THR A 43 -11.58 -5.37 -4.88
C THR A 43 -11.33 -4.48 -3.66
N LEU A 44 -11.87 -3.25 -3.64
CA LEU A 44 -11.69 -2.35 -2.51
C LEU A 44 -12.28 -2.94 -1.23
N LEU A 45 -13.47 -3.51 -1.30
CA LEU A 45 -14.10 -4.15 -0.14
C LEU A 45 -13.29 -5.36 0.32
N ALA A 46 -12.78 -6.16 -0.62
CA ALA A 46 -11.95 -7.31 -0.29
C ALA A 46 -10.64 -6.91 0.38
N LEU A 47 -9.99 -5.84 -0.10
CA LEU A 47 -8.75 -5.34 0.51
C LEU A 47 -8.97 -4.93 1.96
N ALA A 48 -10.04 -4.19 2.24
CA ALA A 48 -10.38 -3.79 3.60
C ALA A 48 -10.63 -5.00 4.50
N ALA A 49 -11.39 -5.98 3.98
CA ALA A 49 -11.69 -7.20 4.74
C ALA A 49 -10.43 -8.01 5.03
N GLN A 50 -9.52 -8.14 4.05
CA GLN A 50 -8.26 -8.86 4.21
C GLN A 50 -7.35 -8.19 5.24
N MET A 51 -7.39 -6.86 5.33
CA MET A 51 -6.64 -6.11 6.32
C MET A 51 -7.35 -6.05 7.68
N ALA A 52 -8.56 -6.61 7.78
CA ALA A 52 -9.40 -6.54 8.98
C ALA A 52 -9.56 -5.10 9.46
N THR A 53 -9.85 -4.19 8.54
CA THR A 53 -9.97 -2.76 8.83
C THR A 53 -11.24 -2.19 8.21
N PRO A 54 -11.81 -1.14 8.78
CA PRO A 54 -12.94 -0.45 8.14
C PRO A 54 -12.56 0.12 6.78
N VAL A 55 -13.52 0.16 5.86
CA VAL A 55 -13.33 0.75 4.53
C VAL A 55 -12.78 2.17 4.61
N ARG A 56 -13.19 2.92 5.61
CA ARG A 56 -12.75 4.29 5.84
C ARG A 56 -11.23 4.41 5.92
N HIS A 57 -10.52 3.38 6.42
CA HIS A 57 -9.07 3.40 6.54
C HIS A 57 -8.34 3.24 5.21
N LEU A 58 -9.06 2.94 4.12
CA LEU A 58 -8.48 2.95 2.78
C LEU A 58 -8.32 4.37 2.23
N LEU A 59 -8.96 5.35 2.84
CA LEU A 59 -8.93 6.73 2.37
C LEU A 59 -7.67 7.45 2.82
N ARG A 60 -7.10 8.24 1.91
CA ARG A 60 -5.99 9.13 2.22
C ARG A 60 -6.53 10.46 2.75
N VAL A 61 -6.51 10.62 4.06
CA VAL A 61 -7.09 11.81 4.73
C VAL A 61 -6.34 13.10 4.40
N LYS A 62 -5.10 13.01 3.95
CA LYS A 62 -4.29 14.18 3.59
C LYS A 62 -4.63 14.74 2.20
N GLU A 63 -5.45 14.02 1.43
CA GLU A 63 -5.85 14.47 0.11
C GLU A 63 -6.81 15.65 0.24
N LYS A 64 -6.63 16.68 -0.59
CA LYS A 64 -7.50 17.86 -0.60
C LYS A 64 -8.96 17.48 -0.87
N LEU A 65 -9.18 16.52 -1.78
CA LEU A 65 -10.52 16.02 -2.10
C LEU A 65 -11.23 15.40 -0.90
N TYR A 66 -10.48 14.81 0.04
CA TYR A 66 -11.06 14.24 1.25
C TYR A 66 -11.83 15.30 2.03
N GLU A 67 -11.24 16.48 2.15
CA GLU A 67 -11.85 17.62 2.84
C GLU A 67 -12.96 18.23 2.00
N GLU A 68 -12.71 18.46 0.72
CA GLU A 68 -13.67 19.08 -0.19
C GLU A 68 -14.97 18.28 -0.29
N LEU A 69 -14.87 16.94 -0.30
CA LEU A 69 -16.02 16.05 -0.38
C LEU A 69 -16.59 15.70 1.00
N GLN A 70 -16.04 16.27 2.06
CA GLN A 70 -16.50 16.06 3.44
C GLN A 70 -16.53 14.58 3.83
N LEU A 71 -15.48 13.83 3.44
CA LEU A 71 -15.41 12.38 3.65
C LEU A 71 -15.19 11.99 5.11
N ALA A 72 -14.83 12.95 5.97
CA ALA A 72 -14.74 12.73 7.41
C ALA A 72 -16.12 12.55 8.07
N ASN A 73 -17.21 12.87 7.37
CA ASN A 73 -18.56 12.77 7.91
C ASN A 73 -18.85 11.31 8.33
N PRO A 74 -19.10 11.06 9.63
CA PRO A 74 -19.33 9.68 10.11
C PRO A 74 -20.66 9.09 9.63
N ALA A 75 -21.57 9.91 9.08
CA ALA A 75 -22.83 9.43 8.51
C ALA A 75 -22.65 8.74 7.15
N LEU A 76 -21.49 8.92 6.49
CA LEU A 76 -21.21 8.26 5.22
C LEU A 76 -20.97 6.76 5.46
N ASP A 77 -21.71 5.94 4.73
CA ASP A 77 -21.55 4.48 4.80
C ASP A 77 -20.41 4.01 3.88
N ASP A 78 -20.13 2.71 3.92
CA ASP A 78 -19.06 2.12 3.14
C ASP A 78 -19.29 2.33 1.64
N ASP A 79 -20.52 2.22 1.16
CA ASP A 79 -20.83 2.40 -0.25
C ASP A 79 -20.51 3.81 -0.71
N ALA A 80 -20.84 4.82 0.10
CA ALA A 80 -20.52 6.21 -0.23
C ALA A 80 -19.02 6.45 -0.29
N LEU A 81 -18.25 5.85 0.63
CA LEU A 81 -16.80 5.98 0.66
C LEU A 81 -16.16 5.26 -0.54
N VAL A 82 -16.64 4.09 -0.90
CA VAL A 82 -16.16 3.37 -2.09
C VAL A 82 -16.50 4.14 -3.35
N ASP A 83 -17.70 4.70 -3.45
CA ASP A 83 -18.10 5.53 -4.59
C ASP A 83 -17.12 6.70 -4.78
N ALA A 84 -16.72 7.35 -3.69
CA ALA A 84 -15.76 8.44 -3.75
C ALA A 84 -14.40 7.98 -4.28
N MET A 85 -13.91 6.83 -3.81
CA MET A 85 -12.64 6.25 -4.26
C MET A 85 -12.68 5.83 -5.73
N LEU A 86 -13.80 5.31 -6.19
CA LEU A 86 -13.95 4.92 -7.60
C LEU A 86 -14.02 6.15 -8.51
N ALA A 87 -14.68 7.21 -8.06
CA ALA A 87 -14.76 8.46 -8.80
C ALA A 87 -13.42 9.22 -8.78
N HIS A 88 -12.66 9.09 -7.70
CA HIS A 88 -11.41 9.82 -7.47
C HIS A 88 -10.35 8.88 -6.90
N PRO A 89 -9.69 8.07 -7.74
CA PRO A 89 -8.71 7.07 -7.26
C PRO A 89 -7.57 7.66 -6.42
N ILE A 90 -7.26 8.94 -6.58
CA ILE A 90 -6.24 9.62 -5.76
C ILE A 90 -6.57 9.53 -4.25
N LEU A 91 -7.84 9.32 -3.91
CA LEU A 91 -8.26 9.17 -2.52
C LEU A 91 -7.85 7.84 -1.91
N ILE A 92 -7.48 6.85 -2.72
CA ILE A 92 -7.04 5.55 -2.21
C ILE A 92 -5.66 5.72 -1.57
N ASN A 93 -5.55 5.31 -0.32
CA ASN A 93 -4.26 5.34 0.37
C ASN A 93 -3.32 4.30 -0.24
N ARG A 94 -2.00 4.51 -0.11
CA ARG A 94 -1.01 3.72 -0.88
C ARG A 94 0.31 3.59 -0.15
N PRO A 95 1.06 2.52 -0.44
CA PRO A 95 0.66 1.38 -1.28
C PRO A 95 -0.05 0.31 -0.47
N ILE A 96 -0.93 -0.43 -1.12
CA ILE A 96 -1.53 -1.63 -0.53
C ILE A 96 -0.87 -2.83 -1.20
N VAL A 97 -0.35 -3.76 -0.40
CA VAL A 97 0.36 -4.94 -0.89
C VAL A 97 -0.37 -6.19 -0.44
N VAL A 98 -0.55 -7.11 -1.39
CA VAL A 98 -1.17 -8.42 -1.14
C VAL A 98 -0.13 -9.49 -1.41
N THR A 99 0.11 -10.36 -0.42
CA THR A 99 1.00 -11.51 -0.53
C THR A 99 0.31 -12.75 0.04
N PRO A 100 0.88 -13.95 -0.15
CA PRO A 100 0.33 -15.14 0.51
C PRO A 100 0.30 -15.04 2.05
N LEU A 101 1.11 -14.18 2.65
CA LEU A 101 1.13 -13.99 4.11
C LEU A 101 0.11 -12.97 4.60
N GLY A 102 -0.42 -12.14 3.72
CA GLY A 102 -1.43 -11.17 4.13
C GLY A 102 -1.52 -9.96 3.21
N THR A 103 -2.37 -9.02 3.60
CA THR A 103 -2.62 -7.76 2.89
C THR A 103 -2.36 -6.61 3.84
N ARG A 104 -1.64 -5.59 3.37
CA ARG A 104 -1.23 -4.51 4.24
C ARG A 104 -1.11 -3.17 3.50
N LEU A 105 -1.58 -2.12 4.15
CA LEU A 105 -1.23 -0.75 3.77
C LEU A 105 0.17 -0.48 4.31
N CYS A 106 1.15 -0.34 3.43
CA CYS A 106 2.56 -0.24 3.80
C CYS A 106 3.01 1.21 3.98
N ARG A 107 2.60 1.79 5.08
CA ARG A 107 3.03 3.10 5.54
C ARG A 107 3.39 3.02 7.03
N PRO A 108 4.68 3.05 7.36
CA PRO A 108 5.86 3.25 6.49
C PRO A 108 6.12 2.05 5.55
N SER A 109 6.97 2.28 4.54
CA SER A 109 7.25 1.28 3.51
C SER A 109 7.77 -0.04 4.06
N GLU A 110 8.58 -0.01 5.12
CA GLU A 110 9.15 -1.19 5.76
C GLU A 110 8.10 -2.11 6.40
N ALA A 111 6.85 -1.66 6.53
CA ALA A 111 5.77 -2.53 6.96
C ALA A 111 5.58 -3.73 6.01
N VAL A 112 6.00 -3.61 4.75
CA VAL A 112 5.94 -4.69 3.78
C VAL A 112 6.80 -5.88 4.20
N LEU A 113 7.87 -5.66 4.96
CA LEU A 113 8.75 -6.74 5.41
C LEU A 113 8.01 -7.80 6.22
N ASP A 114 6.94 -7.42 6.91
CA ASP A 114 6.16 -8.34 7.74
C ASP A 114 5.35 -9.35 6.92
N ILE A 115 5.17 -9.09 5.62
CA ILE A 115 4.36 -9.96 4.75
C ILE A 115 5.13 -10.49 3.55
N LEU A 116 6.44 -10.31 3.49
CA LEU A 116 7.27 -10.87 2.43
C LEU A 116 7.72 -12.29 2.80
N LEU A 117 7.61 -13.21 1.82
CA LEU A 117 7.97 -14.62 2.00
C LEU A 117 9.47 -14.85 1.93
N LEU A 118 10.18 -14.05 1.13
CA LEU A 118 11.60 -14.22 0.89
C LEU A 118 12.41 -13.12 1.55
N PRO A 119 13.66 -13.43 1.93
CA PRO A 119 14.51 -12.42 2.56
C PRO A 119 14.97 -11.36 1.56
N GLN A 120 15.38 -10.22 2.10
CA GLN A 120 16.04 -9.18 1.34
C GLN A 120 17.41 -9.68 0.87
N ARG A 121 17.74 -9.45 -0.40
CA ARG A 121 18.98 -9.97 -1.00
C ARG A 121 20.18 -9.07 -0.77
N ALA A 122 19.93 -7.77 -0.53
CA ALA A 122 20.99 -6.78 -0.38
C ALA A 122 20.56 -5.73 0.65
N ALA A 123 21.50 -4.93 1.09
CA ALA A 123 21.19 -3.77 1.90
C ALA A 123 20.22 -2.85 1.18
N PHE A 124 19.35 -2.20 1.91
CA PHE A 124 18.34 -1.31 1.35
C PHE A 124 18.24 -0.03 2.16
N ALA A 125 18.22 1.09 1.46
CA ALA A 125 17.91 2.39 2.03
C ALA A 125 16.78 3.02 1.20
N LYS A 126 15.94 3.80 1.87
CA LYS A 126 14.88 4.58 1.22
C LYS A 126 15.49 5.66 0.32
N GLU A 127 14.68 6.24 -0.55
CA GLU A 127 15.13 7.30 -1.46
C GLU A 127 15.75 8.48 -0.72
N ASP A 128 15.29 8.76 0.50
CA ASP A 128 15.84 9.84 1.34
C ASP A 128 17.14 9.46 2.05
N GLY A 129 17.62 8.22 1.86
CA GLY A 129 18.84 7.71 2.47
C GLY A 129 18.63 6.98 3.79
N GLU A 130 17.41 6.91 4.31
CA GLU A 130 17.15 6.20 5.57
C GLU A 130 17.38 4.70 5.39
N PRO A 131 18.36 4.08 6.12
CA PRO A 131 18.62 2.65 5.98
C PRO A 131 17.52 1.83 6.62
N VAL A 132 17.14 0.74 5.94
CA VAL A 132 16.04 -0.16 6.38
C VAL A 132 16.57 -1.56 6.65
N VAL A 133 17.44 -2.06 5.77
CA VAL A 133 17.96 -3.42 5.80
C VAL A 133 19.48 -3.35 5.64
N ASP A 134 20.23 -4.12 6.46
CA ASP A 134 21.68 -4.16 6.41
C ASP A 134 22.18 -5.06 5.27
N ASP A 135 23.51 -5.20 5.15
CA ASP A 135 24.14 -5.97 4.07
C ASP A 135 23.93 -7.48 4.20
N ARG A 136 23.39 -7.94 5.34
CA ARG A 136 23.00 -9.33 5.56
C ARG A 136 21.54 -9.58 5.24
N GLY A 137 20.79 -8.54 4.82
CA GLY A 137 19.36 -8.65 4.58
C GLY A 137 18.52 -8.56 5.84
N GLU A 138 19.10 -8.19 6.96
CA GLU A 138 18.41 -8.10 8.24
C GLU A 138 17.83 -6.69 8.46
N ARG A 139 16.61 -6.66 9.01
CA ARG A 139 15.92 -5.42 9.31
C ARG A 139 16.65 -4.68 10.42
N LEU A 140 16.90 -3.39 10.21
CA LEU A 140 17.55 -2.56 11.21
C LEU A 140 16.63 -2.28 12.38
N ALA A 141 17.22 -2.21 13.59
CA ALA A 141 16.48 -1.93 14.80
C ALA A 141 15.73 -0.60 14.70
N GLY A 142 14.49 -0.57 15.18
CA GLY A 142 13.67 0.64 15.16
C GLY A 142 12.97 0.90 13.82
N ARG A 143 13.07 -0.01 12.85
CA ARG A 143 12.42 0.16 11.52
C ARG A 143 11.16 -0.66 11.36
#